data_989b284b2bdadf10edb38d782217bd29
#
_entry.id   989b284b2bdadf10edb38d782217bd29
#
_cell.length_a   1.000
_cell.length_b   1.000
_cell.length_c   1.000
_cell.angle_alpha   90.00
_cell.angle_beta   90.00
_cell.angle_gamma   90.00
#
_symmetry.space_group_name_H-M   'P 1'
#
loop_
_entity.id
_entity.type
_entity.pdbx_description
1 polymer ?
#
loop_
_entity_poly.entity_id
_entity_poly.type
_entity_poly.pdbx_seq_one_letter_code
_entity_poly.pdbx_strand_id
1 'polypeptide(L)'
;FYIDEEGHHDLVSSVDLPEALSKNHCYYLTNGSCWCVQAYQNHKLTKASNIINCSRINLANHAYDKETNHITHHATVPLQSGSERFGLLNVASPNKEHYSEEDLELLESVAFQIGSAIKRIQLTNKEKENAKINERNRLARDLHDSVNQMLFSLKLTAHAAKGITTDEQAQRAFKTIEETSQNAVNEMRALIWQLKPVGLEQGLIHALH
;
A
#
# COMPACT_ATOMS: atom_id res chain seq x y z
N PHE A 1 -8.31 -15.28 -2.59
CA PHE A 1 -8.08 -14.49 -3.82
C PHE A 1 -8.19 -13.01 -3.49
N TYR A 2 -7.22 -12.22 -3.91
CA TYR A 2 -7.33 -10.77 -3.99
C TYR A 2 -7.93 -10.40 -5.35
N ILE A 3 -8.79 -9.39 -5.38
CA ILE A 3 -9.37 -8.89 -6.64
C ILE A 3 -9.23 -7.37 -6.61
N ASP A 4 -8.52 -6.83 -7.61
CA ASP A 4 -8.32 -5.38 -7.74
C ASP A 4 -9.52 -4.66 -8.37
N GLU A 5 -9.44 -3.33 -8.47
CA GLU A 5 -10.50 -2.50 -9.05
C GLU A 5 -10.69 -2.75 -10.56
N GLU A 6 -9.65 -3.23 -11.26
CA GLU A 6 -9.68 -3.57 -12.68
C GLU A 6 -10.23 -4.98 -12.93
N GLY A 7 -10.42 -5.77 -11.86
CA GLY A 7 -10.97 -7.12 -11.90
C GLY A 7 -9.94 -8.22 -12.11
N HIS A 8 -8.65 -7.91 -12.04
CA HIS A 8 -7.61 -8.92 -12.00
C HIS A 8 -7.68 -9.65 -10.65
N HIS A 9 -7.50 -10.95 -10.68
CA HIS A 9 -7.57 -11.76 -9.47
C HIS A 9 -6.31 -12.59 -9.29
N ASP A 10 -5.71 -12.45 -8.12
CA ASP A 10 -4.51 -13.15 -7.72
C ASP A 10 -4.80 -14.14 -6.59
N LEU A 11 -4.21 -15.33 -6.68
CA LEU A 11 -4.23 -16.27 -5.57
C LEU A 11 -3.16 -15.88 -4.54
N VAL A 12 -3.59 -15.20 -3.48
CA VAL A 12 -2.68 -14.71 -2.43
C VAL A 12 -2.21 -15.82 -1.50
N SER A 13 -3.10 -16.76 -1.18
CA SER A 13 -2.78 -17.87 -0.29
C SER A 13 -3.67 -19.07 -0.58
N SER A 14 -3.13 -20.27 -0.36
CA SER A 14 -3.87 -21.54 -0.42
C SER A 14 -3.34 -22.51 0.61
N VAL A 15 -4.21 -23.40 1.09
CA VAL A 15 -3.88 -24.48 2.03
C VAL A 15 -4.45 -25.76 1.45
N ASP A 16 -3.68 -26.85 1.52
CA ASP A 16 -4.05 -28.21 1.07
C ASP A 16 -4.62 -28.26 -0.36
N LEU A 17 -4.03 -27.46 -1.25
CA LEU A 17 -4.47 -27.40 -2.64
C LEU A 17 -4.11 -28.70 -3.37
N PRO A 18 -5.07 -29.36 -4.05
CA PRO A 18 -4.78 -30.54 -4.88
C PRO A 18 -3.71 -30.26 -5.93
N GLU A 19 -2.97 -31.32 -6.30
CA GLU A 19 -1.86 -31.17 -7.25
C GLU A 19 -2.29 -30.57 -8.59
N ALA A 20 -3.42 -31.01 -9.13
CA ALA A 20 -3.95 -30.45 -10.38
C ALA A 20 -4.26 -28.94 -10.31
N LEU A 21 -4.60 -28.42 -9.15
CA LEU A 21 -4.90 -27.00 -8.96
C LEU A 21 -3.66 -26.17 -8.60
N SER A 22 -2.59 -26.80 -8.10
CA SER A 22 -1.32 -26.16 -7.75
C SER A 22 -0.32 -26.13 -8.90
N LYS A 23 -0.46 -26.99 -9.92
CA LYS A 23 0.43 -27.06 -11.10
C LYS A 23 0.50 -25.73 -11.83
N ASN A 24 1.68 -25.47 -12.45
CA ASN A 24 1.94 -24.28 -13.25
C ASN A 24 1.58 -22.96 -12.52
N HIS A 25 2.01 -22.83 -11.26
CA HIS A 25 1.71 -21.66 -10.42
C HIS A 25 0.20 -21.40 -10.27
N CYS A 26 -0.57 -22.46 -10.04
CA CYS A 26 -2.03 -22.39 -9.90
C CYS A 26 -2.76 -21.83 -11.13
N TYR A 27 -2.24 -22.13 -12.32
CA TYR A 27 -2.70 -21.56 -13.59
C TYR A 27 -4.24 -21.57 -13.75
N TYR A 28 -4.91 -22.68 -13.43
CA TYR A 28 -6.37 -22.78 -13.57
C TYR A 28 -7.14 -21.97 -12.52
N LEU A 29 -6.49 -21.60 -11.42
CA LEU A 29 -7.11 -20.75 -10.38
C LEU A 29 -6.88 -19.26 -10.61
N THR A 30 -5.82 -18.90 -11.31
CA THR A 30 -5.45 -17.50 -11.59
C THR A 30 -5.88 -17.03 -12.96
N ASN A 31 -6.13 -17.96 -13.89
CA ASN A 31 -6.53 -17.63 -15.25
C ASN A 31 -7.97 -18.07 -15.55
N GLY A 32 -8.59 -17.37 -16.46
CA GLY A 32 -9.94 -17.65 -16.90
C GLY A 32 -11.02 -17.01 -16.01
N SER A 33 -12.23 -17.02 -16.54
CA SER A 33 -13.41 -16.45 -15.89
C SER A 33 -14.19 -17.55 -15.17
N CYS A 34 -14.71 -17.25 -13.99
CA CYS A 34 -15.67 -18.10 -13.31
C CYS A 34 -16.82 -17.25 -12.74
N TRP A 35 -17.92 -17.92 -12.43
CA TRP A 35 -19.10 -17.27 -11.85
C TRP A 35 -18.75 -16.49 -10.57
N CYS A 36 -17.89 -17.03 -9.70
CA CYS A 36 -17.54 -16.38 -8.42
C CYS A 36 -16.93 -15.00 -8.63
N VAL A 37 -15.95 -14.90 -9.54
CA VAL A 37 -15.27 -13.63 -9.86
C VAL A 37 -16.23 -12.67 -10.53
N GLN A 38 -17.01 -13.15 -11.52
CA GLN A 38 -18.02 -12.31 -12.19
C GLN A 38 -19.11 -11.81 -11.23
N ALA A 39 -19.61 -12.67 -10.35
CA ALA A 39 -20.61 -12.29 -9.36
C ALA A 39 -20.06 -11.32 -8.32
N TYR A 40 -18.78 -11.48 -7.95
CA TYR A 40 -18.07 -10.52 -7.10
C TYR A 40 -17.93 -9.16 -7.79
N GLN A 41 -17.41 -9.11 -9.01
CA GLN A 41 -17.25 -7.87 -9.79
C GLN A 41 -18.57 -7.13 -10.01
N ASN A 42 -19.64 -7.89 -10.29
CA ASN A 42 -20.97 -7.32 -10.51
C ASN A 42 -21.75 -7.05 -9.20
N HIS A 43 -21.10 -7.10 -8.04
CA HIS A 43 -21.71 -6.90 -6.72
C HIS A 43 -22.90 -7.83 -6.41
N LYS A 44 -23.01 -8.97 -7.10
CA LYS A 44 -24.05 -9.97 -6.89
C LYS A 44 -23.72 -10.97 -5.79
N LEU A 45 -22.43 -11.18 -5.52
CA LEU A 45 -21.97 -12.04 -4.43
C LEU A 45 -21.88 -11.19 -3.15
N THR A 46 -22.87 -11.26 -2.30
CA THR A 46 -22.99 -10.49 -1.04
C THR A 46 -22.84 -11.34 0.22
N LYS A 47 -23.00 -12.67 0.08
CA LYS A 47 -22.90 -13.65 1.18
C LYS A 47 -22.25 -14.94 0.69
N ALA A 48 -21.97 -15.86 1.64
CA ALA A 48 -21.46 -17.18 1.29
C ALA A 48 -22.44 -17.92 0.38
N SER A 49 -21.91 -18.60 -0.62
CA SER A 49 -22.72 -19.29 -1.63
C SER A 49 -22.05 -20.60 -2.06
N ASN A 50 -22.88 -21.63 -2.28
CA ASN A 50 -22.45 -22.88 -2.88
C ASN A 50 -22.24 -22.70 -4.39
N ILE A 51 -21.13 -23.23 -4.91
CA ILE A 51 -20.78 -23.24 -6.33
C ILE A 51 -20.79 -24.66 -6.84
N ILE A 52 -21.80 -24.98 -7.61
CA ILE A 52 -22.05 -26.34 -8.11
C ILE A 52 -21.14 -26.70 -9.26
N ASN A 53 -20.88 -25.79 -10.19
CA ASN A 53 -20.02 -26.00 -11.37
C ASN A 53 -18.96 -24.91 -11.46
N CYS A 54 -17.78 -25.21 -10.99
CA CYS A 54 -16.64 -24.31 -11.13
C CYS A 54 -15.90 -24.59 -12.43
N SER A 55 -15.96 -23.68 -13.40
CA SER A 55 -15.28 -23.83 -14.68
C SER A 55 -13.77 -24.06 -14.51
N ARG A 56 -13.13 -23.42 -13.53
CA ARG A 56 -11.70 -23.56 -13.23
C ARG A 56 -11.34 -24.95 -12.72
N ILE A 57 -12.14 -25.51 -11.80
CA ILE A 57 -11.96 -26.87 -11.30
C ILE A 57 -12.19 -27.89 -12.43
N ASN A 58 -13.23 -27.68 -13.24
CA ASN A 58 -13.53 -28.55 -14.37
C ASN A 58 -12.42 -28.55 -15.40
N LEU A 59 -11.85 -27.40 -15.75
CA LEU A 59 -10.72 -27.32 -16.67
C LEU A 59 -9.48 -28.03 -16.11
N ALA A 60 -9.18 -27.88 -14.82
CA ALA A 60 -8.09 -28.61 -14.18
C ALA A 60 -8.32 -30.12 -14.19
N ASN A 61 -9.54 -30.57 -13.91
CA ASN A 61 -9.94 -31.99 -13.97
C ASN A 61 -9.75 -32.59 -15.37
N HIS A 62 -10.09 -31.85 -16.41
CA HIS A 62 -9.91 -32.31 -17.81
C HIS A 62 -8.44 -32.34 -18.22
N ALA A 63 -7.63 -31.43 -17.73
CA ALA A 63 -6.23 -31.31 -18.10
C ALA A 63 -5.32 -32.33 -17.40
N TYR A 64 -5.69 -32.76 -16.20
CA TYR A 64 -4.86 -33.61 -15.31
C TYR A 64 -5.58 -34.85 -14.80
N ASP A 65 -6.37 -35.53 -15.65
CA ASP A 65 -7.02 -36.82 -15.38
C ASP A 65 -7.68 -36.93 -14.00
N LYS A 66 -8.39 -35.85 -13.58
CA LYS A 66 -9.13 -35.78 -12.31
C LYS A 66 -8.25 -35.73 -11.03
N GLU A 67 -7.00 -35.31 -11.12
CA GLU A 67 -6.10 -35.13 -9.95
C GLU A 67 -6.51 -33.93 -9.04
N THR A 68 -7.77 -33.56 -9.03
CA THR A 68 -8.33 -32.54 -8.12
C THR A 68 -8.77 -33.13 -6.77
N ASN A 69 -8.37 -34.36 -6.47
CA ASN A 69 -8.73 -35.06 -5.23
C ASN A 69 -10.25 -35.12 -5.01
N HIS A 70 -11.03 -35.40 -6.07
CA HIS A 70 -12.49 -35.43 -6.07
C HIS A 70 -13.17 -34.13 -5.65
N ILE A 71 -12.48 -32.99 -5.76
CA ILE A 71 -13.07 -31.68 -5.58
C ILE A 71 -13.79 -31.30 -6.88
N THR A 72 -15.10 -31.08 -6.79
CA THR A 72 -15.97 -30.67 -7.90
C THR A 72 -16.74 -29.40 -7.59
N HIS A 73 -17.02 -29.19 -6.30
CA HIS A 73 -17.81 -28.09 -5.76
C HIS A 73 -17.01 -27.30 -4.73
N HIS A 74 -17.40 -26.07 -4.50
CA HIS A 74 -16.82 -25.25 -3.43
C HIS A 74 -17.83 -24.25 -2.89
N ALA A 75 -17.59 -23.75 -1.68
CA ALA A 75 -18.25 -22.55 -1.20
C ALA A 75 -17.37 -21.33 -1.44
N THR A 76 -17.99 -20.19 -1.74
CA THR A 76 -17.30 -18.91 -1.91
C THR A 76 -17.97 -17.84 -1.05
N VAL A 77 -17.16 -16.93 -0.50
CA VAL A 77 -17.64 -15.79 0.28
C VAL A 77 -16.81 -14.56 -0.03
N PRO A 78 -17.40 -13.35 -0.14
CA PRO A 78 -16.64 -12.13 -0.32
C PRO A 78 -15.93 -11.73 0.96
N LEU A 79 -14.67 -11.33 0.83
CA LEU A 79 -13.91 -10.68 1.89
C LEU A 79 -14.17 -9.18 1.82
N GLN A 80 -14.80 -8.63 2.86
CA GLN A 80 -15.22 -7.22 2.87
C GLN A 80 -15.23 -6.65 4.29
N SER A 81 -15.14 -5.31 4.39
CA SER A 81 -15.33 -4.59 5.63
C SER A 81 -16.08 -3.28 5.35
N GLY A 82 -17.30 -3.16 5.85
CA GLY A 82 -18.24 -2.10 5.46
C GLY A 82 -18.54 -2.16 3.96
N SER A 83 -18.29 -1.07 3.26
CA SER A 83 -18.48 -0.98 1.79
C SER A 83 -17.24 -1.42 0.98
N GLU A 84 -16.09 -1.61 1.64
CA GLU A 84 -14.85 -1.98 0.95
C GLU A 84 -14.76 -3.49 0.77
N ARG A 85 -14.32 -3.90 -0.40
CA ARG A 85 -14.23 -5.29 -0.82
C ARG A 85 -12.78 -5.61 -1.18
N PHE A 86 -12.28 -6.77 -0.70
CA PHE A 86 -10.86 -7.14 -0.81
C PHE A 86 -10.63 -8.38 -1.67
N GLY A 87 -11.68 -9.15 -1.95
CA GLY A 87 -11.55 -10.37 -2.72
C GLY A 87 -12.48 -11.48 -2.28
N LEU A 88 -12.06 -12.73 -2.48
CA LEU A 88 -12.84 -13.94 -2.24
C LEU A 88 -12.09 -14.93 -1.36
N LEU A 89 -12.82 -15.59 -0.47
CA LEU A 89 -12.40 -16.82 0.19
C LEU A 89 -13.20 -17.98 -0.40
N ASN A 90 -12.49 -19.01 -0.88
CA ASN A 90 -13.08 -20.24 -1.38
C ASN A 90 -12.69 -21.42 -0.48
N VAL A 91 -13.65 -22.26 -0.16
CA VAL A 91 -13.45 -23.48 0.60
C VAL A 91 -13.99 -24.65 -0.21
N ALA A 92 -13.18 -25.67 -0.36
CA ALA A 92 -13.54 -26.91 -1.06
C ALA A 92 -13.13 -28.12 -0.23
N SER A 93 -13.91 -29.17 -0.30
CA SER A 93 -13.59 -30.46 0.36
C SER A 93 -13.79 -31.60 -0.61
N PRO A 94 -12.93 -32.64 -0.56
CA PRO A 94 -13.11 -33.85 -1.37
C PRO A 94 -14.50 -34.47 -1.16
N ASN A 95 -15.15 -34.88 -2.24
CA ASN A 95 -16.46 -35.53 -2.23
C ASN A 95 -17.61 -34.74 -1.57
N LYS A 96 -17.42 -33.43 -1.30
CA LYS A 96 -18.46 -32.57 -0.74
C LYS A 96 -19.10 -31.75 -1.87
N GLU A 97 -20.35 -32.03 -2.15
CA GLU A 97 -21.11 -31.38 -3.23
C GLU A 97 -21.92 -30.18 -2.73
N HIS A 98 -22.20 -30.12 -1.42
CA HIS A 98 -23.00 -29.06 -0.84
C HIS A 98 -22.51 -28.69 0.57
N TYR A 99 -22.49 -27.42 0.88
CA TYR A 99 -22.21 -26.85 2.20
C TYR A 99 -23.54 -26.45 2.83
N SER A 100 -23.78 -26.89 4.07
CA SER A 100 -24.99 -26.57 4.83
C SER A 100 -25.11 -25.06 5.12
N GLU A 101 -26.26 -24.59 5.56
CA GLU A 101 -26.42 -23.20 6.00
C GLU A 101 -25.47 -22.88 7.16
N GLU A 102 -25.29 -23.79 8.10
CA GLU A 102 -24.34 -23.64 9.22
C GLU A 102 -22.89 -23.49 8.73
N ASP A 103 -22.48 -24.29 7.73
CA ASP A 103 -21.14 -24.17 7.10
C ASP A 103 -20.98 -22.78 6.44
N LEU A 104 -22.00 -22.30 5.77
CA LEU A 104 -21.96 -21.00 5.08
C LEU A 104 -21.94 -19.83 6.08
N GLU A 105 -22.72 -19.90 7.17
CA GLU A 105 -22.72 -18.89 8.24
C GLU A 105 -21.34 -18.85 8.94
N LEU A 106 -20.74 -20.01 9.19
CA LEU A 106 -19.39 -20.07 9.73
C LEU A 106 -18.39 -19.42 8.76
N LEU A 107 -18.50 -19.72 7.47
CA LEU A 107 -17.64 -19.14 6.44
C LEU A 107 -17.79 -17.62 6.36
N GLU A 108 -19.00 -17.09 6.49
CA GLU A 108 -19.29 -15.64 6.56
C GLU A 108 -18.64 -15.00 7.79
N SER A 109 -18.74 -15.65 8.95
CA SER A 109 -18.10 -15.17 10.17
C SER A 109 -16.57 -15.07 10.03
N VAL A 110 -15.94 -16.11 9.48
CA VAL A 110 -14.50 -16.11 9.19
C VAL A 110 -14.13 -15.02 8.16
N ALA A 111 -14.91 -14.91 7.09
CA ALA A 111 -14.67 -13.90 6.05
C ALA A 111 -14.78 -12.47 6.60
N PHE A 112 -15.73 -12.22 7.49
CA PHE A 112 -15.86 -10.94 8.18
C PHE A 112 -14.64 -10.61 9.04
N GLN A 113 -14.11 -11.59 9.78
CA GLN A 113 -12.90 -11.40 10.59
C GLN A 113 -11.68 -11.10 9.72
N ILE A 114 -11.51 -11.84 8.61
CA ILE A 114 -10.43 -11.62 7.64
C ILE A 114 -10.56 -10.23 7.01
N GLY A 115 -11.73 -9.86 6.52
CA GLY A 115 -11.98 -8.55 5.92
C GLY A 115 -11.68 -7.40 6.89
N SER A 116 -12.11 -7.54 8.15
CA SER A 116 -11.83 -6.58 9.21
C SER A 116 -10.34 -6.47 9.53
N ALA A 117 -9.62 -7.61 9.53
CA ALA A 117 -8.17 -7.62 9.73
C ALA A 117 -7.42 -6.94 8.58
N ILE A 118 -7.80 -7.21 7.32
CA ILE A 118 -7.23 -6.56 6.14
C ILE A 118 -7.42 -5.04 6.24
N LYS A 119 -8.65 -4.59 6.53
CA LYS A 119 -8.95 -3.15 6.69
C LYS A 119 -8.09 -2.50 7.76
N ARG A 120 -7.95 -3.15 8.91
CA ARG A 120 -7.11 -2.66 10.01
C ARG A 120 -5.64 -2.52 9.59
N ILE A 121 -5.10 -3.51 8.87
CA ILE A 121 -3.72 -3.47 8.35
C ILE A 121 -3.55 -2.29 7.38
N GLN A 122 -4.49 -2.10 6.46
CA GLN A 122 -4.46 -0.99 5.49
C GLN A 122 -4.48 0.37 6.20
N LEU A 123 -5.38 0.55 7.18
CA LEU A 123 -5.46 1.78 7.97
C LEU A 123 -4.17 2.05 8.73
N THR A 124 -3.62 1.04 9.42
CA THR A 124 -2.37 1.17 10.15
C THR A 124 -1.19 1.54 9.23
N ASN A 125 -1.12 0.96 8.04
CA ASN A 125 -0.08 1.31 7.07
C ASN A 125 -0.24 2.74 6.56
N LYS A 126 -1.47 3.18 6.27
CA LYS A 126 -1.76 4.56 5.87
C LYS A 126 -1.42 5.57 6.96
N GLU A 127 -1.73 5.26 8.22
CA GLU A 127 -1.36 6.08 9.37
C GLU A 127 0.17 6.20 9.53
N LYS A 128 0.91 5.10 9.37
CA LYS A 128 2.37 5.10 9.41
C LYS A 128 2.98 5.97 8.30
N GLU A 129 2.47 5.87 7.08
CA GLU A 129 2.95 6.71 5.97
C GLU A 129 2.64 8.20 6.19
N ASN A 130 1.43 8.51 6.67
CA ASN A 130 1.06 9.88 7.03
C ASN A 130 1.96 10.43 8.17
N ALA A 131 2.25 9.61 9.19
CA ALA A 131 3.14 10.00 10.28
C ALA A 131 4.56 10.31 9.77
N LYS A 132 5.11 9.50 8.85
CA LYS A 132 6.41 9.76 8.21
C LYS A 132 6.42 11.09 7.44
N ILE A 133 5.36 11.34 6.67
CA ILE A 133 5.23 12.60 5.89
C ILE A 133 5.16 13.80 6.85
N ASN A 134 4.37 13.70 7.91
CA ASN A 134 4.23 14.78 8.90
C ASN A 134 5.55 15.05 9.62
N GLU A 135 6.28 14.01 10.01
CA GLU A 135 7.59 14.16 10.65
C GLU A 135 8.63 14.79 9.72
N ARG A 136 8.68 14.39 8.45
CA ARG A 136 9.54 15.04 7.45
C ARG A 136 9.21 16.52 7.29
N ASN A 137 7.93 16.87 7.23
CA ASN A 137 7.49 18.27 7.13
C ASN A 137 7.81 19.08 8.40
N ARG A 138 7.73 18.45 9.57
CA ARG A 138 8.11 19.08 10.85
C ARG A 138 9.62 19.35 10.87
N LEU A 139 10.44 18.34 10.56
CA LEU A 139 11.90 18.47 10.50
C LEU A 139 12.34 19.56 9.51
N ALA A 140 11.73 19.61 8.31
CA ALA A 140 12.03 20.62 7.31
C ALA A 140 11.75 22.05 7.84
N ARG A 141 10.65 22.26 8.58
CA ARG A 141 10.35 23.56 9.21
C ARG A 141 11.32 23.89 10.34
N ASP A 142 11.59 22.93 11.22
CA ASP A 142 12.48 23.13 12.35
C ASP A 142 13.90 23.51 11.88
N LEU A 143 14.39 22.84 10.81
CA LEU A 143 15.67 23.18 10.18
C LEU A 143 15.63 24.58 9.53
N HIS A 144 14.56 24.91 8.83
CA HIS A 144 14.41 26.23 8.20
C HIS A 144 14.41 27.34 9.27
N ASP A 145 13.66 27.19 10.34
CA ASP A 145 13.43 28.27 11.28
C ASP A 145 14.59 28.45 12.27
N SER A 146 15.21 27.34 12.75
CA SER A 146 16.29 27.46 13.73
C SER A 146 17.67 27.58 13.10
N VAL A 147 18.04 26.67 12.19
CA VAL A 147 19.39 26.61 11.66
C VAL A 147 19.65 27.76 10.66
N ASN A 148 18.69 28.06 9.78
CA ASN A 148 18.83 29.19 8.88
C ASN A 148 18.95 30.52 9.61
N GLN A 149 18.18 30.72 10.73
CA GLN A 149 18.30 31.93 11.53
C GLN A 149 19.67 32.06 12.19
N MET A 150 20.22 30.96 12.72
CA MET A 150 21.56 30.95 13.31
C MET A 150 22.64 31.28 12.25
N LEU A 151 22.58 30.64 11.08
CA LEU A 151 23.54 30.87 10.00
C LEU A 151 23.43 32.32 9.46
N PHE A 152 22.22 32.85 9.34
CA PHE A 152 22.00 34.23 8.93
C PHE A 152 22.56 35.22 9.96
N SER A 153 22.33 34.99 11.25
CA SER A 153 22.90 35.82 12.33
C SER A 153 24.43 35.78 12.32
N LEU A 154 25.02 34.59 12.14
CA LEU A 154 26.48 34.42 12.06
C LEU A 154 27.05 35.19 10.87
N LYS A 155 26.44 35.08 9.69
CA LYS A 155 26.82 35.84 8.48
C LYS A 155 26.76 37.34 8.73
N LEU A 156 25.68 37.84 9.33
CA LEU A 156 25.50 39.27 9.59
C LEU A 156 26.54 39.80 10.60
N THR A 157 26.82 39.02 11.65
CA THR A 157 27.86 39.36 12.64
C THR A 157 29.25 39.41 12.02
N ALA A 158 29.59 38.44 11.17
CA ALA A 158 30.86 38.42 10.47
C ALA A 158 31.00 39.60 9.49
N HIS A 159 29.93 39.93 8.79
CA HIS A 159 29.87 41.10 7.89
C HIS A 159 30.12 42.41 8.65
N ALA A 160 29.45 42.62 9.76
CA ALA A 160 29.61 43.82 10.60
C ALA A 160 31.02 43.90 11.19
N ALA A 161 31.57 42.82 11.71
CA ALA A 161 32.93 42.77 12.28
C ALA A 161 34.01 43.06 11.23
N LYS A 162 33.84 42.55 10.01
CA LYS A 162 34.74 42.87 8.87
C LYS A 162 34.76 44.37 8.55
N GLY A 163 33.66 45.06 8.69
CA GLY A 163 33.58 46.54 8.42
C GLY A 163 34.21 47.38 9.54
N ILE A 164 34.40 46.88 10.74
CA ILE A 164 34.92 47.60 11.88
C ILE A 164 36.45 47.44 12.04
N THR A 165 36.97 46.24 11.69
CA THR A 165 38.38 45.95 11.86
C THR A 165 39.26 46.50 10.75
N THR A 166 40.45 47.02 11.13
CA THR A 166 41.50 47.49 10.19
C THR A 166 42.60 46.45 9.98
N ASP A 167 42.53 45.34 10.73
CA ASP A 167 43.47 44.21 10.59
C ASP A 167 43.11 43.35 9.38
N GLU A 168 44.02 43.29 8.41
CA GLU A 168 43.81 42.52 7.17
C GLU A 168 43.61 41.02 7.42
N GLN A 169 44.26 40.45 8.42
CA GLN A 169 44.10 39.03 8.75
C GLN A 169 42.73 38.75 9.33
N ALA A 170 42.25 39.64 10.21
CA ALA A 170 40.90 39.56 10.76
C ALA A 170 39.82 39.76 9.67
N GLN A 171 40.02 40.69 8.74
CA GLN A 171 39.10 40.90 7.61
C GLN A 171 38.98 39.67 6.72
N ARG A 172 40.10 38.98 6.43
CA ARG A 172 40.08 37.71 5.69
C ARG A 172 39.34 36.62 6.44
N ALA A 173 39.55 36.49 7.76
CA ALA A 173 38.86 35.52 8.58
C ALA A 173 37.35 35.78 8.60
N PHE A 174 36.88 37.01 8.79
CA PHE A 174 35.44 37.34 8.76
C PHE A 174 34.85 37.11 7.39
N LYS A 175 35.56 37.38 6.31
CA LYS A 175 35.12 37.07 4.95
C LYS A 175 34.89 35.57 4.75
N THR A 176 35.81 34.73 5.24
CA THR A 176 35.70 33.28 5.20
C THR A 176 34.48 32.79 5.97
N ILE A 177 34.22 33.36 7.17
CA ILE A 177 33.00 33.01 7.96
C ILE A 177 31.71 33.40 7.22
N GLU A 178 31.68 34.60 6.61
CA GLU A 178 30.55 35.09 5.83
C GLU A 178 30.24 34.15 4.65
N GLU A 179 31.28 33.76 3.87
CA GLU A 179 31.16 32.87 2.72
C GLU A 179 30.73 31.45 3.14
N THR A 180 31.34 30.92 4.22
CA THR A 180 31.00 29.58 4.74
C THR A 180 29.57 29.53 5.24
N SER A 181 29.13 30.58 5.97
CA SER A 181 27.74 30.66 6.44
C SER A 181 26.75 30.72 5.27
N GLN A 182 27.06 31.48 4.22
CA GLN A 182 26.22 31.54 3.02
C GLN A 182 26.14 30.19 2.30
N ASN A 183 27.26 29.47 2.18
CA ASN A 183 27.28 28.14 1.60
C ASN A 183 26.44 27.15 2.41
N ALA A 184 26.56 27.18 3.74
CA ALA A 184 25.76 26.34 4.64
C ALA A 184 24.24 26.64 4.51
N VAL A 185 23.83 27.91 4.35
CA VAL A 185 22.42 28.25 4.04
C VAL A 185 21.97 27.64 2.71
N ASN A 186 22.80 27.68 1.68
CA ASN A 186 22.45 27.12 0.36
C ASN A 186 22.33 25.60 0.41
N GLU A 187 23.24 24.91 1.08
CA GLU A 187 23.17 23.46 1.30
C GLU A 187 21.93 23.08 2.12
N MET A 188 21.64 23.81 3.18
CA MET A 188 20.45 23.57 4.00
C MET A 188 19.16 23.71 3.18
N ARG A 189 19.07 24.72 2.29
CA ARG A 189 17.92 24.87 1.40
C ARG A 189 17.78 23.69 0.45
N ALA A 190 18.89 23.18 -0.08
CA ALA A 190 18.87 21.99 -0.94
C ALA A 190 18.37 20.75 -0.19
N LEU A 191 18.82 20.54 1.05
CA LEU A 191 18.35 19.45 1.91
C LEU A 191 16.86 19.56 2.25
N ILE A 192 16.38 20.77 2.59
CA ILE A 192 14.97 21.03 2.86
C ILE A 192 14.13 20.75 1.61
N TRP A 193 14.62 21.11 0.43
CA TRP A 193 13.95 20.79 -0.83
C TRP A 193 13.80 19.28 -1.07
N GLN A 194 14.84 18.50 -0.77
CA GLN A 194 14.77 17.03 -0.86
C GLN A 194 13.83 16.39 0.18
N LEU A 195 13.62 17.05 1.32
CA LEU A 195 12.67 16.58 2.35
C LEU A 195 11.21 16.86 1.99
N LYS A 196 10.92 17.81 1.09
CA LYS A 196 9.54 18.08 0.65
C LYS A 196 8.98 16.90 -0.15
N PRO A 197 7.74 16.44 0.12
CA PRO A 197 7.11 15.39 -0.67
C PRO A 197 6.99 15.83 -2.14
N VAL A 198 7.29 14.91 -3.04
CA VAL A 198 7.01 15.06 -4.48
C VAL A 198 5.48 15.17 -4.61
N GLY A 199 4.95 16.32 -5.00
CA GLY A 199 3.49 16.53 -5.15
C GLY A 199 2.96 17.90 -4.71
N LEU A 200 3.73 18.67 -3.95
CA LEU A 200 3.33 20.05 -3.60
C LEU A 200 3.56 21.06 -4.73
N GLU A 201 4.18 20.66 -5.83
CA GLU A 201 4.35 21.49 -7.02
C GLU A 201 3.03 21.80 -7.75
N GLN A 202 2.00 20.96 -7.56
CA GLN A 202 0.67 21.19 -8.18
C GLN A 202 -0.24 22.09 -7.32
N GLY A 203 0.06 22.29 -6.04
CA GLY A 203 -0.78 23.09 -5.12
C GLY A 203 -0.60 24.60 -5.22
N LEU A 204 0.57 25.07 -5.64
CA LEU A 204 0.85 26.52 -5.76
C LEU A 204 0.32 27.13 -7.05
N ILE A 205 0.16 26.35 -8.10
CA ILE A 205 -0.39 26.82 -9.39
C ILE A 205 -1.93 26.88 -9.33
N HIS A 206 -2.58 26.04 -8.54
CA HIS A 206 -4.04 26.03 -8.37
C HIS A 206 -4.58 27.07 -7.37
N ALA A 207 -3.73 27.67 -6.55
CA ALA A 207 -4.13 28.71 -5.60
C ALA A 207 -4.03 30.15 -6.18
N LEU A 208 -3.60 30.30 -7.42
CA LEU A 208 -3.42 31.60 -8.11
C LEU A 208 -4.35 31.77 -9.32
N HIS A 209 -5.32 30.87 -9.49
CA HIS A 209 -6.48 31.04 -10.37
C HIS A 209 -7.77 30.88 -9.56
#